data_63a87506b854654cf5e6a47a29919dbe
#
_entry.id   63a87506b854654cf5e6a47a29919dbe
#
_cell.length_a   1.000
_cell.length_b   1.000
_cell.length_c   1.000
_cell.angle_alpha   90.00
_cell.angle_beta   90.00
_cell.angle_gamma   90.00
#
_symmetry.space_group_name_H-M   'P 1'
#
loop_
_entity.id
_entity.type
_entity.pdbx_description
1 polymer ?
#
loop_
_entity_poly.entity_id
_entity_poly.type
_entity_poly.pdbx_seq_one_letter_code
_entity_poly.pdbx_strand_id
1 'polypeptide(L)'
;MVKDAVKVLHLSGGLWKRIKWNGRVTVNGEEVHNARRRVAKGDRIVLMWSEENDIVPSDIPLSITYEDEALLIVNKGPGMIIHPTARGAHDTLVNAVAGYYARQRIEAGIHPIYRLDRNTTGLVVVAKSAKGQYDLSKSHDQIYREYLALVSGHMDEKAGRIDRPIGRRDGASEEWMVGADGKRA
;
A
#
# COMPACT_ATOMS: atom_id res chain seq x y z
N MET A 1 4.88 19.52 23.00
CA MET A 1 6.04 19.59 22.06
C MET A 1 5.56 19.23 20.65
N VAL A 2 6.27 19.63 19.60
CA VAL A 2 5.90 19.29 18.20
C VAL A 2 5.65 17.80 18.03
N LYS A 3 6.55 16.93 18.51
CA LYS A 3 6.40 15.46 18.42
C LYS A 3 5.10 14.93 19.06
N ASP A 4 4.58 15.60 20.08
CA ASP A 4 3.36 15.18 20.77
C ASP A 4 2.12 15.70 20.04
N ALA A 5 2.16 16.92 19.51
CA ALA A 5 1.10 17.48 18.70
C ALA A 5 0.90 16.69 17.38
N VAL A 6 1.98 16.23 16.78
CA VAL A 6 1.94 15.44 15.53
C VAL A 6 1.36 14.03 15.73
N LYS A 7 1.32 13.49 16.96
CA LYS A 7 0.68 12.18 17.24
C LYS A 7 -0.80 12.13 16.82
N VAL A 8 -1.50 13.27 16.90
CA VAL A 8 -2.91 13.39 16.47
C VAL A 8 -3.10 13.06 14.98
N LEU A 9 -2.06 13.23 14.18
CA LEU A 9 -2.10 12.93 12.74
C LEU A 9 -1.95 11.44 12.43
N HIS A 10 -1.74 10.60 13.45
CA HIS A 10 -1.58 9.16 13.29
C HIS A 10 -0.57 8.75 12.19
N LEU A 11 0.57 9.46 12.10
CA LEU A 11 1.61 9.12 11.14
C LEU A 11 2.32 7.83 11.53
N SER A 12 2.70 7.02 10.52
CA SER A 12 3.59 5.89 10.78
C SER A 12 4.96 6.39 11.29
N GLY A 13 5.62 5.57 12.11
CA GLY A 13 6.95 5.92 12.62
C GLY A 13 7.97 6.16 11.49
N GLY A 14 7.86 5.40 10.39
CA GLY A 14 8.68 5.58 9.19
C GLY A 14 8.42 6.91 8.48
N LEU A 15 7.14 7.27 8.27
CA LEU A 15 6.78 8.55 7.65
C LEU A 15 7.22 9.72 8.52
N TRP A 16 6.99 9.66 9.85
CA TRP A 16 7.46 10.71 10.76
C TRP A 16 8.98 10.87 10.72
N LYS A 17 9.74 9.76 10.66
CA LYS A 17 11.19 9.80 10.50
C LYS A 17 11.59 10.47 9.17
N ARG A 18 10.95 10.11 8.05
CA ARG A 18 11.20 10.71 6.74
C ARG A 18 10.92 12.22 6.73
N ILE A 19 9.79 12.65 7.29
CA ILE A 19 9.44 14.09 7.41
C ILE A 19 10.50 14.84 8.20
N LYS A 20 10.98 14.29 9.29
CA LYS A 20 12.01 14.92 10.13
C LYS A 20 13.36 15.09 9.44
N TRP A 21 13.75 14.15 8.58
CA TRP A 21 15.09 14.14 8.01
C TRP A 21 15.14 14.70 6.59
N ASN A 22 14.12 14.45 5.80
CA ASN A 22 14.08 14.80 4.37
C ASN A 22 12.90 15.72 4.01
N GLY A 23 12.01 16.00 4.96
CA GLY A 23 10.91 16.93 4.79
C GLY A 23 11.15 18.25 5.50
N ARG A 24 10.08 19.01 5.65
CA ARG A 24 10.08 20.30 6.36
C ARG A 24 8.99 20.31 7.41
N VAL A 25 9.32 20.79 8.61
CA VAL A 25 8.39 21.03 9.70
C VAL A 25 8.42 22.51 10.03
N THR A 26 7.27 23.20 10.00
CA THR A 26 7.19 24.58 10.44
C THR A 26 6.20 24.75 11.58
N VAL A 27 6.46 25.72 12.46
CA VAL A 27 5.53 26.18 13.50
C VAL A 27 5.33 27.68 13.33
N ASN A 28 4.10 28.11 13.05
CA ASN A 28 3.76 29.49 12.73
C ASN A 28 4.60 30.11 11.59
N GLY A 29 4.96 29.28 10.60
CA GLY A 29 5.79 29.69 9.47
C GLY A 29 7.30 29.56 9.68
N GLU A 30 7.79 29.42 10.91
CA GLU A 30 9.21 29.23 11.21
C GLU A 30 9.60 27.75 11.09
N GLU A 31 10.70 27.46 10.42
CA GLU A 31 11.21 26.09 10.27
C GLU A 31 11.76 25.55 11.59
N VAL A 32 11.45 24.30 11.88
CA VAL A 32 11.78 23.63 13.13
C VAL A 32 12.50 22.33 12.88
N HIS A 33 13.78 22.27 13.26
CA HIS A 33 14.61 21.05 13.19
C HIS A 33 14.53 20.19 14.47
N ASN A 34 14.05 20.77 15.58
CA ASN A 34 13.97 20.06 16.86
C ASN A 34 12.52 19.67 17.19
N ALA A 35 12.20 18.40 17.10
CA ALA A 35 10.87 17.86 17.43
C ALA A 35 10.46 18.06 18.90
N ARG A 36 11.39 18.46 19.79
CA ARG A 36 11.12 18.81 21.19
C ARG A 36 10.76 20.28 21.39
N ARG A 37 10.73 21.13 20.33
CA ARG A 37 10.25 22.50 20.42
C ARG A 37 8.88 22.53 21.09
N ARG A 38 8.71 23.41 22.05
CA ARG A 38 7.43 23.64 22.75
C ARG A 38 6.45 24.29 21.77
N VAL A 39 5.21 23.86 21.84
CA VAL A 39 4.08 24.42 21.10
C VAL A 39 2.91 24.63 22.05
N ALA A 40 2.07 25.61 21.77
CA ALA A 40 0.89 25.98 22.54
C ALA A 40 -0.40 25.68 21.74
N LYS A 41 -1.55 25.78 22.39
CA LYS A 41 -2.84 25.71 21.72
C LYS A 41 -2.97 26.95 20.79
N GLY A 42 -3.31 26.69 19.53
CA GLY A 42 -3.43 27.73 18.49
C GLY A 42 -2.21 27.82 17.58
N ASP A 43 -1.08 27.22 17.92
CA ASP A 43 0.06 27.16 16.99
C ASP A 43 -0.27 26.34 15.74
N ARG A 44 0.08 26.88 14.57
CA ARG A 44 -0.05 26.21 13.28
C ARG A 44 1.21 25.41 12.98
N ILE A 45 1.08 24.08 12.98
CA ILE A 45 2.15 23.16 12.60
C ILE A 45 1.89 22.70 11.16
N VAL A 46 2.87 22.90 10.26
CA VAL A 46 2.80 22.40 8.88
C VAL A 46 3.91 21.40 8.67
N LEU A 47 3.54 20.27 8.12
CA LEU A 47 4.45 19.19 7.73
C LEU A 47 4.44 19.11 6.20
N MET A 48 5.62 19.11 5.60
CA MET A 48 5.80 18.97 4.16
C MET A 48 6.80 17.86 3.90
N TRP A 49 6.50 17.00 2.95
CA TRP A 49 7.40 15.95 2.48
C TRP A 49 7.14 15.65 1.00
N SER A 50 8.12 15.06 0.35
CA SER A 50 7.99 14.56 -1.01
C SER A 50 7.59 13.09 -1.00
N GLU A 51 6.70 12.68 -1.88
CA GLU A 51 6.36 11.29 -2.18
C GLU A 51 7.28 10.76 -3.32
N GLU A 52 8.58 10.95 -3.16
CA GLU A 52 9.55 10.38 -4.10
C GLU A 52 9.39 8.87 -4.16
N ASN A 53 9.35 8.34 -5.37
CA ASN A 53 9.43 6.92 -5.61
C ASN A 53 10.56 6.65 -6.62
N ASP A 54 11.44 5.71 -6.28
CA ASP A 54 12.52 5.24 -7.16
C ASP A 54 12.04 4.17 -8.15
N ILE A 55 10.73 4.10 -8.38
CA ILE A 55 10.10 3.10 -9.24
C ILE A 55 10.33 3.52 -10.69
N VAL A 56 11.00 2.67 -11.45
CA VAL A 56 11.24 2.90 -12.87
C VAL A 56 9.92 2.82 -13.64
N PRO A 57 9.52 3.88 -14.37
CA PRO A 57 8.29 3.87 -15.16
C PRO A 57 8.33 2.81 -16.28
N SER A 58 7.16 2.22 -16.57
CA SER A 58 6.98 1.35 -17.74
C SER A 58 5.77 1.76 -18.56
N ASP A 59 5.75 1.38 -19.86
CA ASP A 59 4.66 1.71 -20.78
C ASP A 59 3.52 0.68 -20.78
N ILE A 60 3.47 -0.18 -19.77
CA ILE A 60 2.41 -1.17 -19.64
C ILE A 60 1.06 -0.44 -19.45
N PRO A 61 0.06 -0.72 -20.27
CA PRO A 61 -1.25 -0.09 -20.13
C PRO A 61 -1.96 -0.53 -18.88
N LEU A 62 -2.65 0.40 -18.22
CA LEU A 62 -3.45 0.15 -17.02
C LEU A 62 -4.94 0.17 -17.34
N SER A 63 -5.68 -0.79 -16.79
CA SER A 63 -7.14 -0.74 -16.74
C SER A 63 -7.56 -0.04 -15.45
N ILE A 64 -7.74 1.28 -15.52
CA ILE A 64 -8.11 2.11 -14.37
C ILE A 64 -9.63 2.03 -14.19
N THR A 65 -10.06 1.68 -12.97
CA THR A 65 -11.47 1.58 -12.59
C THR A 65 -11.95 2.82 -11.85
N TYR A 66 -11.06 3.42 -11.05
CA TYR A 66 -11.36 4.64 -10.29
C TYR A 66 -10.07 5.42 -10.01
N GLU A 67 -10.18 6.72 -9.97
CA GLU A 67 -9.08 7.61 -9.57
C GLU A 67 -9.63 8.90 -8.93
N ASP A 68 -9.00 9.32 -7.83
CA ASP A 68 -9.17 10.63 -7.22
C ASP A 68 -7.82 11.19 -6.72
N GLU A 69 -7.83 12.22 -5.89
CA GLU A 69 -6.61 12.83 -5.34
C GLU A 69 -5.86 11.90 -4.37
N ALA A 70 -6.54 10.94 -3.75
CA ALA A 70 -6.00 10.08 -2.70
C ALA A 70 -5.69 8.65 -3.18
N LEU A 71 -6.46 8.14 -4.14
CA LEU A 71 -6.48 6.74 -4.55
C LEU A 71 -6.44 6.57 -6.07
N LEU A 72 -5.86 5.45 -6.49
CA LEU A 72 -5.98 4.87 -7.81
C LEU A 72 -6.42 3.41 -7.65
N ILE A 73 -7.50 2.99 -8.34
CA ILE A 73 -7.96 1.60 -8.36
C ILE A 73 -7.76 1.05 -9.76
N VAL A 74 -6.98 -0.02 -9.84
CA VAL A 74 -6.60 -0.66 -11.11
C VAL A 74 -7.16 -2.07 -11.15
N ASN A 75 -7.75 -2.46 -12.26
CA ASN A 75 -8.09 -3.85 -12.54
C ASN A 75 -6.86 -4.56 -13.12
N LYS A 76 -6.17 -5.32 -12.26
CA LYS A 76 -4.95 -6.04 -12.61
C LYS A 76 -5.26 -7.26 -13.48
N GLY A 77 -4.58 -7.36 -14.62
CA GLY A 77 -4.59 -8.55 -15.46
C GLY A 77 -3.80 -9.73 -14.88
N PRO A 78 -3.93 -10.93 -15.47
CA PRO A 78 -3.10 -12.08 -15.12
C PRO A 78 -1.65 -11.89 -15.57
N GLY A 79 -0.73 -12.67 -15.01
CA GLY A 79 0.70 -12.67 -15.36
C GLY A 79 1.52 -11.55 -14.73
N MET A 80 0.90 -10.51 -14.17
CA MET A 80 1.54 -9.34 -13.58
C MET A 80 1.67 -9.47 -12.06
N ILE A 81 2.86 -9.20 -11.52
CA ILE A 81 3.08 -9.07 -10.07
C ILE A 81 2.91 -7.62 -9.64
N ILE A 82 2.65 -7.39 -8.35
CA ILE A 82 2.43 -6.04 -7.81
C ILE A 82 3.76 -5.28 -7.68
N HIS A 83 4.75 -5.88 -7.03
CA HIS A 83 6.06 -5.27 -6.78
C HIS A 83 7.19 -6.06 -7.45
N PRO A 84 8.29 -5.41 -7.85
CA PRO A 84 9.47 -6.09 -8.32
C PRO A 84 10.00 -7.09 -7.26
N THR A 85 10.30 -8.31 -7.68
CA THR A 85 10.92 -9.34 -6.84
C THR A 85 12.43 -9.43 -7.06
N ALA A 86 12.93 -8.84 -8.14
CA ALA A 86 14.34 -8.77 -8.47
C ALA A 86 14.73 -7.33 -8.83
N ARG A 87 16.00 -6.97 -8.61
CA ARG A 87 16.54 -5.69 -9.08
C ARG A 87 16.42 -5.59 -10.59
N GLY A 88 15.87 -4.47 -11.08
CA GLY A 88 15.73 -4.21 -12.51
C GLY A 88 14.48 -4.82 -13.17
N ALA A 89 13.57 -5.46 -12.43
CA ALA A 89 12.28 -5.83 -12.97
C ALA A 89 11.43 -4.58 -13.21
N HIS A 90 10.89 -4.44 -14.45
CA HIS A 90 10.12 -3.26 -14.88
C HIS A 90 8.72 -3.62 -15.38
N ASP A 91 8.32 -4.88 -15.18
CA ASP A 91 7.07 -5.48 -15.67
C ASP A 91 6.01 -5.68 -14.58
N THR A 92 6.04 -4.82 -13.56
CA THR A 92 5.13 -4.93 -12.41
C THR A 92 4.06 -3.85 -12.42
N LEU A 93 3.00 -4.04 -11.61
CA LEU A 93 1.93 -3.07 -11.49
C LEU A 93 2.45 -1.70 -11.04
N VAL A 94 3.37 -1.65 -10.07
CA VAL A 94 3.91 -0.36 -9.60
C VAL A 94 4.72 0.36 -10.67
N ASN A 95 5.42 -0.36 -11.57
CA ASN A 95 6.10 0.23 -12.72
C ASN A 95 5.10 0.79 -13.74
N ALA A 96 4.00 0.08 -14.00
CA ALA A 96 2.94 0.55 -14.87
C ALA A 96 2.24 1.80 -14.31
N VAL A 97 1.99 1.85 -13.00
CA VAL A 97 1.45 3.04 -12.32
C VAL A 97 2.43 4.21 -12.42
N ALA A 98 3.73 3.97 -12.20
CA ALA A 98 4.76 5.01 -12.36
C ALA A 98 4.76 5.58 -13.79
N GLY A 99 4.66 4.74 -14.82
CA GLY A 99 4.55 5.17 -16.21
C GLY A 99 3.27 5.96 -16.48
N TYR A 100 2.15 5.54 -15.91
CA TYR A 100 0.90 6.28 -15.98
C TYR A 100 1.03 7.67 -15.34
N TYR A 101 1.56 7.75 -14.11
CA TYR A 101 1.76 9.03 -13.42
C TYR A 101 2.68 9.96 -14.20
N ALA A 102 3.78 9.44 -14.76
CA ALA A 102 4.70 10.24 -15.58
C ALA A 102 3.99 10.84 -16.81
N ARG A 103 3.18 10.06 -17.53
CA ARG A 103 2.40 10.54 -18.69
C ARG A 103 1.36 11.59 -18.33
N GLN A 104 0.70 11.43 -17.17
CA GLN A 104 -0.34 12.35 -16.68
C GLN A 104 0.22 13.52 -15.87
N ARG A 105 1.55 13.58 -15.64
CA ARG A 105 2.21 14.57 -14.79
C ARG A 105 1.66 14.59 -13.36
N ILE A 106 1.36 13.39 -12.83
CA ILE A 106 0.88 13.21 -11.46
C ILE A 106 2.10 13.05 -10.54
N GLU A 107 2.25 13.98 -9.61
CA GLU A 107 3.27 13.93 -8.56
C GLU A 107 2.68 13.27 -7.30
N ALA A 108 2.73 11.95 -7.23
CA ALA A 108 2.16 11.18 -6.14
C ALA A 108 3.00 9.93 -5.82
N GLY A 109 2.86 9.42 -4.61
CA GLY A 109 3.42 8.14 -4.20
C GLY A 109 2.66 6.96 -4.82
N ILE A 110 3.31 5.79 -4.84
CA ILE A 110 2.72 4.56 -5.36
C ILE A 110 2.74 3.52 -4.23
N HIS A 111 1.64 3.40 -3.53
CA HIS A 111 1.52 2.58 -2.33
C HIS A 111 0.35 1.59 -2.43
N PRO A 112 0.54 0.39 -3.03
CA PRO A 112 -0.49 -0.65 -3.01
C PRO A 112 -0.86 -1.04 -1.58
N ILE A 113 -2.18 -1.18 -1.32
CA ILE A 113 -2.71 -1.46 0.02
C ILE A 113 -2.60 -2.95 0.37
N TYR A 114 -2.73 -3.80 -0.64
CA TYR A 114 -2.62 -5.26 -0.54
C TYR A 114 -2.04 -5.84 -1.82
N ARG A 115 -1.86 -7.15 -1.84
CA ARG A 115 -1.30 -7.86 -2.98
C ARG A 115 -2.30 -8.84 -3.55
N LEU A 116 -2.26 -8.99 -4.87
CA LEU A 116 -2.80 -10.13 -5.59
C LEU A 116 -1.62 -10.93 -6.16
N ASP A 117 -1.77 -12.24 -6.23
CA ASP A 117 -0.76 -13.09 -6.84
C ASP A 117 -0.64 -12.85 -8.35
N ARG A 118 0.43 -13.35 -8.97
CA ARG A 118 0.74 -13.12 -10.39
C ARG A 118 -0.46 -13.38 -11.28
N ASN A 119 -1.12 -14.53 -11.12
CA ASN A 119 -2.21 -14.97 -11.98
C ASN A 119 -3.60 -14.61 -11.45
N THR A 120 -3.70 -14.07 -10.24
CA THR A 120 -4.96 -13.54 -9.70
C THR A 120 -5.25 -12.20 -10.35
N THR A 121 -6.42 -12.08 -10.98
CA THR A 121 -6.92 -10.84 -11.59
C THR A 121 -7.80 -10.07 -10.63
N GLY A 122 -8.08 -8.81 -10.94
CA GLY A 122 -9.06 -8.00 -10.21
C GLY A 122 -8.49 -6.73 -9.62
N LEU A 123 -9.28 -6.10 -8.75
CA LEU A 123 -9.03 -4.75 -8.28
C LEU A 123 -7.83 -4.69 -7.33
N VAL A 124 -6.96 -3.72 -7.54
CA VAL A 124 -5.86 -3.35 -6.65
C VAL A 124 -6.01 -1.87 -6.30
N VAL A 125 -6.06 -1.58 -5.02
CA VAL A 125 -6.09 -0.21 -4.51
C VAL A 125 -4.67 0.27 -4.27
N VAL A 126 -4.33 1.42 -4.84
CA VAL A 126 -3.04 2.10 -4.69
C VAL A 126 -3.30 3.45 -4.05
N ALA A 127 -2.74 3.68 -2.87
CA ALA A 127 -2.77 5.01 -2.25
C ALA A 127 -1.71 5.91 -2.89
N LYS A 128 -2.08 7.16 -3.12
CA LYS A 128 -1.20 8.20 -3.70
C LYS A 128 -0.24 8.81 -2.69
N SER A 129 -0.35 8.43 -1.40
CA SER A 129 0.55 8.88 -0.35
C SER A 129 0.82 7.80 0.70
N ALA A 130 1.99 7.87 1.33
CA ALA A 130 2.36 6.99 2.45
C ALA A 130 1.41 7.14 3.65
N LYS A 131 0.82 8.33 3.85
CA LYS A 131 -0.19 8.56 4.89
C LYS A 131 -1.49 7.82 4.56
N GLY A 132 -1.98 7.94 3.32
CA GLY A 132 -3.17 7.22 2.84
C GLY A 132 -2.99 5.71 2.93
N GLN A 133 -1.83 5.18 2.54
CA GLN A 133 -1.52 3.77 2.72
C GLN A 133 -1.62 3.33 4.18
N TYR A 134 -1.03 4.11 5.09
CA TYR A 134 -1.04 3.79 6.51
C TYR A 134 -2.46 3.77 7.10
N ASP A 135 -3.27 4.76 6.76
CA ASP A 135 -4.65 4.86 7.25
C ASP A 135 -5.51 3.70 6.75
N LEU A 136 -5.44 3.40 5.45
CA LEU A 136 -6.18 2.27 4.86
C LEU A 136 -5.69 0.91 5.39
N SER A 137 -4.38 0.77 5.62
CA SER A 137 -3.83 -0.46 6.21
C SER A 137 -4.31 -0.70 7.64
N LYS A 138 -4.56 0.37 8.41
CA LYS A 138 -5.17 0.26 9.74
C LYS A 138 -6.65 -0.08 9.70
N SER A 139 -7.33 0.34 8.66
CA SER A 139 -8.76 0.06 8.42
C SER A 139 -8.95 -1.18 7.53
N HIS A 140 -7.96 -2.05 7.47
CA HIS A 140 -7.96 -3.23 6.59
C HIS A 140 -9.20 -4.12 6.80
N ASP A 141 -9.67 -4.25 8.03
CA ASP A 141 -10.87 -5.04 8.37
C ASP A 141 -12.17 -4.43 7.83
N GLN A 142 -12.14 -3.15 7.44
CA GLN A 142 -13.27 -2.46 6.82
C GLN A 142 -13.27 -2.56 5.29
N ILE A 143 -12.20 -3.10 4.69
CA ILE A 143 -12.12 -3.32 3.25
C ILE A 143 -12.71 -4.70 2.96
N TYR A 144 -13.96 -4.71 2.49
CA TYR A 144 -14.59 -5.93 2.03
C TYR A 144 -13.94 -6.40 0.72
N ARG A 145 -13.56 -7.69 0.67
CA ARG A 145 -12.94 -8.31 -0.51
C ARG A 145 -13.70 -9.56 -0.88
N GLU A 146 -14.09 -9.63 -2.13
CA GLU A 146 -14.79 -10.78 -2.71
C GLU A 146 -13.97 -11.34 -3.87
N TYR A 147 -13.94 -12.66 -3.97
CA TYR A 147 -13.19 -13.37 -5.01
C TYR A 147 -14.09 -14.39 -5.68
N LEU A 148 -13.93 -14.52 -7.00
CA LEU A 148 -14.48 -15.62 -7.77
C LEU A 148 -13.37 -16.60 -8.11
N ALA A 149 -13.56 -17.88 -7.81
CA ALA A 149 -12.59 -18.92 -8.08
C ALA A 149 -13.23 -20.11 -8.80
N LEU A 150 -12.54 -20.63 -9.80
CA LEU A 150 -12.86 -21.92 -10.39
C LEU A 150 -12.07 -23.00 -9.65
N VAL A 151 -12.76 -23.98 -9.12
CA VAL A 151 -12.16 -25.09 -8.37
C VAL A 151 -12.39 -26.41 -9.11
N SER A 152 -11.51 -27.38 -8.91
CA SER A 152 -11.69 -28.75 -9.40
C SER A 152 -12.44 -29.60 -8.38
N GLY A 153 -13.22 -30.57 -8.86
CA GLY A 153 -14.02 -31.45 -8.02
C GLY A 153 -15.45 -30.95 -7.82
N HIS A 154 -16.13 -31.53 -6.86
CA HIS A 154 -17.51 -31.19 -6.49
C HIS A 154 -17.55 -30.63 -5.08
N MET A 155 -18.36 -29.60 -4.88
CA MET A 155 -18.65 -29.03 -3.56
C MET A 155 -20.04 -29.52 -3.13
N ASP A 156 -20.10 -30.29 -2.07
CA ASP A 156 -21.36 -30.81 -1.53
C ASP A 156 -22.21 -29.70 -0.93
N GLU A 157 -21.57 -28.73 -0.28
CA GLU A 157 -22.24 -27.60 0.37
C GLU A 157 -22.22 -26.35 -0.53
N LYS A 158 -23.36 -25.67 -0.62
CA LYS A 158 -23.50 -24.42 -1.41
C LYS A 158 -22.83 -23.21 -0.78
N ALA A 159 -22.61 -23.24 0.54
CA ALA A 159 -21.98 -22.20 1.31
C ALA A 159 -21.33 -22.77 2.56
N GLY A 160 -20.26 -22.16 3.00
CA GLY A 160 -19.55 -22.60 4.19
C GLY A 160 -18.45 -21.62 4.59
N ARG A 161 -17.77 -21.91 5.70
CA ARG A 161 -16.62 -21.16 6.18
C ARG A 161 -15.40 -22.06 6.28
N ILE A 162 -14.30 -21.60 5.69
CA ILE A 162 -13.00 -22.21 5.85
C ILE A 162 -12.17 -21.29 6.74
N ASP A 163 -11.84 -21.79 7.95
CA ASP A 163 -11.07 -21.04 8.96
C ASP A 163 -10.01 -22.01 9.52
N ARG A 164 -9.06 -22.40 8.65
CA ARG A 164 -7.99 -23.33 8.99
C ARG A 164 -6.64 -22.69 8.74
N PRO A 165 -5.64 -22.96 9.58
CA PRO A 165 -4.28 -22.49 9.34
C PRO A 165 -3.74 -22.98 8.00
N ILE A 166 -3.07 -22.08 7.27
CA ILE A 166 -2.44 -22.37 5.98
C ILE A 166 -0.94 -22.16 6.12
N GLY A 167 -0.16 -23.14 5.72
CA GLY A 167 1.30 -23.10 5.73
C GLY A 167 1.90 -23.75 4.48
N ARG A 168 3.20 -23.62 4.32
CA ARG A 168 3.92 -24.35 3.27
C ARG A 168 4.03 -25.83 3.62
N ARG A 169 3.92 -26.71 2.62
CA ARG A 169 3.96 -28.15 2.83
C ARG A 169 5.23 -28.61 3.56
N ASP A 170 6.39 -28.21 3.09
CA ASP A 170 7.69 -28.68 3.60
C ASP A 170 8.67 -27.50 3.79
N GLY A 171 8.21 -26.39 4.35
CA GLY A 171 9.06 -25.22 4.63
C GLY A 171 9.74 -24.54 3.41
N ALA A 172 10.15 -25.32 2.41
CA ALA A 172 10.79 -24.88 1.18
C ALA A 172 9.92 -25.00 -0.08
N SER A 173 8.81 -25.76 0.00
CA SER A 173 7.87 -25.94 -1.13
C SER A 173 7.12 -24.66 -1.46
N GLU A 174 6.82 -24.45 -2.74
CA GLU A 174 5.89 -23.41 -3.18
C GLU A 174 4.41 -23.80 -2.93
N GLU A 175 4.16 -25.07 -2.59
CA GLU A 175 2.82 -25.56 -2.30
C GLU A 175 2.34 -25.15 -0.91
N TRP A 176 1.13 -24.63 -0.86
CA TRP A 176 0.43 -24.29 0.36
C TRP A 176 -0.58 -25.37 0.73
N MET A 177 -0.64 -25.70 2.00
CA MET A 177 -1.58 -26.68 2.51
C MET A 177 -2.18 -26.22 3.83
N VAL A 178 -3.34 -26.78 4.16
CA VAL A 178 -3.93 -26.66 5.49
C VAL A 178 -3.13 -27.54 6.47
N GLY A 179 -2.61 -26.94 7.53
CA GLY A 179 -1.83 -27.64 8.55
C GLY A 179 -1.77 -26.87 9.87
N ALA A 180 -1.53 -27.61 10.97
CA ALA A 180 -1.54 -27.04 12.31
C ALA A 180 -0.47 -25.96 12.55
N ASP A 181 0.65 -26.04 11.83
CA ASP A 181 1.78 -25.09 11.95
C ASP A 181 1.63 -23.87 11.02
N GLY A 182 0.52 -23.76 10.30
CA GLY A 182 0.24 -22.66 9.39
C GLY A 182 -0.20 -21.37 10.12
N LYS A 183 -0.14 -20.25 9.41
CA LYS A 183 -0.78 -19.01 9.88
C LYS A 183 -2.30 -19.13 9.69
N ARG A 184 -3.05 -18.59 10.64
CA ARG A 184 -4.51 -18.43 10.46
C ARG A 184 -4.79 -17.57 9.22
N ALA A 185 -5.79 -18.00 8.45
CA ALA A 185 -6.25 -17.31 7.26
C ALA A 185 -6.92 -15.99 7.64
#